data_e1ba1d33f5e7e5305c7b690ebb078ccb
#
_entry.id   e1ba1d33f5e7e5305c7b690ebb078ccb
#
_cell.length_a   1.000
_cell.length_b   1.000
_cell.length_c   1.000
_cell.angle_alpha   90.00
_cell.angle_beta   90.00
_cell.angle_gamma   90.00
#
_symmetry.space_group_name_H-M   'P 1'
#
loop_
_entity.id
_entity.type
_entity.pdbx_description
1 polymer ?
#
loop_
_entity_poly.entity_id
_entity_poly.type
_entity_poly.pdbx_seq_one_letter_code
_entity_poly.pdbx_strand_id
1 'polypeptide(L)'
;AEITKGDNCFGAAKLVVFCNAVEDNPFMAGAFHGVSEPDCVINVGVSGPGVVRAALQKLGEHASMDEVAACIKQTAFKITRMGQLVGREASQRLNVPFGIVDLSLAPTPAVGDSVAQILEEIGLEVCGGPGTTAALAMLNDAVKKGGVMASSSVGGLSGAFIPVSEDAGMISAAEQGLSLIHISEPTRQAEI
;
A
#
# COMPACT_ATOMS: atom_id res chain seq x y z
N ALA A 1 17.10 -11.29 -12.97
CA ALA A 1 18.03 -10.19 -13.16
C ALA A 1 18.58 -10.18 -14.60
N GLU A 2 19.10 -11.28 -15.13
CA GLU A 2 19.71 -11.30 -16.46
C GLU A 2 18.75 -10.98 -17.61
N ILE A 3 17.52 -11.51 -17.57
CA ILE A 3 16.48 -11.24 -18.57
C ILE A 3 16.08 -9.74 -18.60
N THR A 4 16.22 -9.05 -17.48
CA THR A 4 15.83 -7.63 -17.36
C THR A 4 17.02 -6.68 -17.37
N LYS A 5 18.22 -7.19 -17.67
CA LYS A 5 19.45 -6.39 -17.69
C LYS A 5 19.40 -5.25 -18.70
N GLY A 6 18.74 -5.46 -19.84
CA GLY A 6 18.55 -4.43 -20.87
C GLY A 6 17.59 -3.31 -20.47
N ASP A 7 16.81 -3.51 -19.43
CA ASP A 7 15.83 -2.58 -18.84
C ASP A 7 16.30 -2.09 -17.45
N ASN A 8 17.58 -1.91 -17.25
CA ASN A 8 18.18 -1.51 -15.98
C ASN A 8 17.72 -2.36 -14.78
N CYS A 9 17.42 -3.63 -15.01
CA CYS A 9 16.88 -4.58 -14.03
C CYS A 9 15.53 -4.18 -13.44
N PHE A 10 14.77 -3.28 -14.05
CA PHE A 10 13.48 -2.81 -13.54
C PHE A 10 12.47 -3.97 -13.37
N GLY A 11 12.46 -4.92 -14.30
CA GLY A 11 11.62 -6.10 -14.15
C GLY A 11 12.02 -6.99 -12.96
N ALA A 12 13.31 -7.05 -12.62
CA ALA A 12 13.78 -7.79 -11.46
C ALA A 12 13.35 -7.15 -10.13
N ALA A 13 13.20 -5.84 -10.09
CA ALA A 13 12.69 -5.13 -8.91
C ALA A 13 11.22 -5.45 -8.60
N LYS A 14 10.48 -5.99 -9.55
CA LYS A 14 9.07 -6.37 -9.39
C LYS A 14 8.86 -7.81 -8.93
N LEU A 15 9.92 -8.61 -8.88
CA LEU A 15 9.86 -10.01 -8.47
C LEU A 15 10.85 -10.25 -7.34
N VAL A 16 10.34 -10.67 -6.20
CA VAL A 16 11.14 -11.03 -5.03
C VAL A 16 10.90 -12.49 -4.70
N VAL A 17 11.96 -13.21 -4.41
CA VAL A 17 11.93 -14.60 -3.94
C VAL A 17 12.49 -14.62 -2.53
N PHE A 18 11.68 -15.05 -1.58
CA PHE A 18 12.07 -15.21 -0.19
C PHE A 18 12.33 -16.68 0.10
N CYS A 19 13.41 -16.96 0.84
CA CYS A 19 13.71 -18.27 1.39
C CYS A 19 13.75 -18.19 2.89
N ASN A 20 13.20 -19.18 3.58
CA ASN A 20 13.11 -19.21 5.05
C ASN A 20 12.45 -17.96 5.63
N ALA A 21 11.43 -17.44 4.98
CA ALA A 21 10.68 -16.30 5.47
C ALA A 21 9.98 -16.69 6.80
N VAL A 22 10.05 -15.77 7.77
CA VAL A 22 9.32 -15.93 9.03
C VAL A 22 7.85 -15.59 8.82
N GLU A 23 6.97 -16.23 9.58
CA GLU A 23 5.55 -15.88 9.60
C GLU A 23 5.36 -14.45 10.14
N ASP A 24 4.31 -13.78 9.65
CA ASP A 24 3.88 -12.47 10.15
C ASP A 24 4.99 -11.41 10.19
N ASN A 25 5.77 -11.28 9.12
CA ASN A 25 6.75 -10.20 9.05
C ASN A 25 6.06 -8.85 8.76
N PRO A 26 5.97 -7.93 9.76
CA PRO A 26 5.22 -6.69 9.63
C PRO A 26 5.89 -5.63 8.74
N PHE A 27 7.15 -5.84 8.37
CA PHE A 27 7.94 -4.86 7.63
C PHE A 27 7.98 -5.09 6.11
N MET A 28 7.25 -6.09 5.63
CA MET A 28 7.24 -6.39 4.21
C MET A 28 5.83 -6.30 3.65
N ALA A 29 5.69 -5.61 2.53
CA ALA A 29 4.48 -5.64 1.73
C ALA A 29 4.34 -7.05 1.14
N GLY A 30 3.46 -7.83 1.74
CA GLY A 30 3.20 -9.21 1.35
C GLY A 30 2.88 -10.06 2.56
N ALA A 31 1.97 -11.00 2.38
CA ALA A 31 1.74 -12.01 3.39
C ALA A 31 2.75 -13.14 3.20
N PHE A 32 3.25 -13.61 4.30
CA PHE A 32 4.06 -14.82 4.35
C PHE A 32 3.14 -16.01 4.61
N HIS A 33 3.41 -17.12 3.94
CA HIS A 33 2.70 -18.36 4.22
C HIS A 33 3.29 -19.04 5.46
N GLY A 34 2.44 -19.70 6.24
CA GLY A 34 2.85 -20.47 7.41
C GLY A 34 3.37 -21.87 7.05
N VAL A 35 3.79 -22.61 8.06
CA VAL A 35 4.37 -23.97 7.91
C VAL A 35 3.38 -25.01 7.38
N SER A 36 2.09 -24.72 7.39
CA SER A 36 1.04 -25.60 6.86
C SER A 36 0.71 -25.33 5.39
N GLU A 37 1.30 -24.28 4.83
CA GLU A 37 1.08 -23.85 3.45
C GLU A 37 1.92 -24.70 2.46
N PRO A 38 1.62 -24.64 1.16
CA PRO A 38 2.42 -25.32 0.15
C PRO A 38 3.86 -24.79 0.11
N ASP A 39 4.80 -25.61 -0.36
CA ASP A 39 6.23 -25.26 -0.46
C ASP A 39 6.51 -23.99 -1.26
N CYS A 40 5.58 -23.61 -2.13
CA CYS A 40 5.69 -22.42 -2.95
C CYS A 40 4.31 -21.79 -3.16
N VAL A 41 4.21 -20.47 -3.03
CA VAL A 41 2.98 -19.70 -3.22
C VAL A 41 3.27 -18.39 -3.93
N ILE A 42 2.32 -17.90 -4.72
CA ILE A 42 2.40 -16.58 -5.36
C ILE A 42 1.51 -15.62 -4.60
N ASN A 43 2.11 -14.57 -4.05
CA ASN A 43 1.41 -13.42 -3.51
C ASN A 43 1.62 -12.21 -4.42
N VAL A 44 0.65 -11.32 -4.48
CA VAL A 44 0.72 -10.10 -5.29
C VAL A 44 0.65 -8.88 -4.37
N GLY A 45 1.72 -8.13 -4.30
CA GLY A 45 1.73 -6.81 -3.68
C GLY A 45 1.39 -5.73 -4.72
N VAL A 46 0.53 -4.81 -4.37
CA VAL A 46 0.16 -3.70 -5.26
C VAL A 46 0.60 -2.38 -4.64
N SER A 47 1.47 -1.64 -5.32
CA SER A 47 1.77 -0.26 -4.95
C SER A 47 0.59 0.63 -5.34
N GLY A 48 -0.05 1.22 -4.35
CA GLY A 48 -1.31 1.93 -4.51
C GLY A 48 -1.30 3.45 -4.36
N PRO A 49 -0.30 4.09 -3.69
CA PRO A 49 -0.39 5.50 -3.34
C PRO A 49 -0.65 6.43 -4.54
N GLY A 50 0.14 6.30 -5.59
CA GLY A 50 -0.01 7.13 -6.80
C GLY A 50 -1.35 6.98 -7.51
N VAL A 51 -1.93 5.77 -7.50
CA VAL A 51 -3.23 5.51 -8.13
C VAL A 51 -4.36 6.14 -7.32
N VAL A 52 -4.30 6.05 -6.00
CA VAL A 52 -5.29 6.67 -5.09
C VAL A 52 -5.21 8.19 -5.21
N ARG A 53 -4.00 8.76 -5.17
CA ARG A 53 -3.79 10.19 -5.37
C ARG A 53 -4.38 10.69 -6.68
N ALA A 54 -4.05 10.04 -7.79
CA ALA A 54 -4.57 10.42 -9.11
C ALA A 54 -6.10 10.32 -9.22
N ALA A 55 -6.71 9.40 -8.47
CA ALA A 55 -8.17 9.30 -8.41
C ALA A 55 -8.79 10.47 -7.63
N LEU A 56 -8.18 10.87 -6.50
CA LEU A 56 -8.64 12.02 -5.72
C LEU A 56 -8.48 13.34 -6.48
N GLN A 57 -7.37 13.53 -7.17
CA GLN A 57 -7.16 14.71 -8.01
C GLN A 57 -8.23 14.88 -9.10
N LYS A 58 -8.73 13.77 -9.65
CA LYS A 58 -9.85 13.80 -10.61
C LYS A 58 -11.19 14.11 -9.96
N LEU A 59 -11.34 13.78 -8.69
CA LEU A 59 -12.57 14.06 -7.94
C LEU A 59 -12.73 15.57 -7.68
N GLY A 60 -11.62 16.28 -7.45
CA GLY A 60 -11.56 17.73 -7.28
C GLY A 60 -11.69 18.18 -5.82
N GLU A 61 -11.27 19.41 -5.57
CA GLU A 61 -11.11 20.00 -4.22
C GLU A 61 -12.43 20.26 -3.47
N HIS A 62 -13.56 20.23 -4.15
CA HIS A 62 -14.88 20.52 -3.53
C HIS A 62 -15.67 19.27 -3.15
N ALA A 63 -15.06 18.10 -3.24
CA ALA A 63 -15.71 16.85 -2.89
C ALA A 63 -15.97 16.76 -1.38
N SER A 64 -17.11 16.21 -1.03
CA SER A 64 -17.43 15.89 0.37
C SER A 64 -16.57 14.74 0.88
N MET A 65 -16.43 14.62 2.20
CA MET A 65 -15.69 13.51 2.82
C MET A 65 -16.27 12.13 2.45
N ASP A 66 -17.56 12.03 2.24
CA ASP A 66 -18.23 10.80 1.81
C ASP A 66 -17.84 10.43 0.36
N GLU A 67 -17.75 11.41 -0.53
CA GLU A 67 -17.29 11.22 -1.91
C GLU A 67 -15.82 10.84 -1.95
N VAL A 68 -14.99 11.46 -1.13
CA VAL A 68 -13.57 11.12 -0.96
C VAL A 68 -13.41 9.67 -0.50
N ALA A 69 -14.10 9.28 0.58
CA ALA A 69 -14.05 7.92 1.10
C ALA A 69 -14.57 6.88 0.07
N ALA A 70 -15.64 7.22 -0.66
CA ALA A 70 -16.16 6.38 -1.73
C ALA A 70 -15.18 6.23 -2.89
N CYS A 71 -14.49 7.30 -3.29
CA CYS A 71 -13.48 7.29 -4.33
C CYS A 71 -12.29 6.38 -3.95
N ILE A 72 -11.79 6.52 -2.72
CA ILE A 72 -10.70 5.68 -2.20
C ILE A 72 -11.14 4.21 -2.19
N LYS A 73 -12.31 3.90 -1.65
CA LYS A 73 -12.85 2.54 -1.60
C LYS A 73 -12.99 1.91 -2.99
N GLN A 74 -13.52 2.65 -3.96
CA GLN A 74 -13.66 2.18 -5.34
C GLN A 74 -12.32 1.96 -6.02
N THR A 75 -11.35 2.82 -5.75
CA THR A 75 -9.99 2.70 -6.28
C THR A 75 -9.30 1.48 -5.70
N ALA A 76 -9.36 1.29 -4.39
CA ALA A 76 -8.84 0.11 -3.71
C ALA A 76 -9.48 -1.18 -4.24
N PHE A 77 -10.79 -1.20 -4.46
CA PHE A 77 -11.49 -2.32 -5.08
C PHE A 77 -10.92 -2.66 -6.47
N LYS A 78 -10.74 -1.67 -7.34
CA LYS A 78 -10.22 -1.87 -8.70
C LYS A 78 -8.79 -2.41 -8.68
N ILE A 79 -7.94 -1.85 -7.84
CA ILE A 79 -6.54 -2.27 -7.70
C ILE A 79 -6.47 -3.72 -7.22
N THR A 80 -7.23 -4.06 -6.18
CA THR A 80 -7.26 -5.41 -5.62
C THR A 80 -7.77 -6.43 -6.66
N ARG A 81 -8.82 -6.11 -7.41
CA ARG A 81 -9.32 -6.97 -8.49
C ARG A 81 -8.28 -7.19 -9.57
N MET A 82 -7.53 -6.17 -9.95
CA MET A 82 -6.45 -6.29 -10.93
C MET A 82 -5.34 -7.20 -10.40
N GLY A 83 -4.91 -6.98 -9.15
CA GLY A 83 -3.91 -7.82 -8.50
C GLY A 83 -4.32 -9.29 -8.45
N GLN A 84 -5.59 -9.57 -8.12
CA GLN A 84 -6.12 -10.92 -8.12
C GLN A 84 -6.12 -11.57 -9.51
N LEU A 85 -6.49 -10.84 -10.55
CA LEU A 85 -6.46 -11.34 -11.92
C LEU A 85 -5.05 -11.72 -12.35
N VAL A 86 -4.08 -10.85 -12.09
CA VAL A 86 -2.66 -11.10 -12.39
C VAL A 86 -2.14 -12.29 -11.60
N GLY A 87 -2.45 -12.37 -10.30
CA GLY A 87 -2.01 -13.48 -9.45
C GLY A 87 -2.56 -14.82 -9.89
N ARG A 88 -3.83 -14.88 -10.26
CA ARG A 88 -4.46 -16.12 -10.77
C ARG A 88 -3.87 -16.55 -12.12
N GLU A 89 -3.64 -15.60 -13.02
CA GLU A 89 -3.02 -15.91 -14.31
C GLU A 89 -1.58 -16.43 -14.13
N ALA A 90 -0.80 -15.81 -13.25
CA ALA A 90 0.53 -16.28 -12.91
C ALA A 90 0.51 -17.69 -12.28
N SER A 91 -0.43 -17.92 -11.35
CA SER A 91 -0.66 -19.21 -10.72
C SER A 91 -0.94 -20.31 -11.75
N GLN A 92 -1.81 -20.06 -12.70
CA GLN A 92 -2.14 -21.02 -13.75
C GLN A 92 -0.94 -21.31 -14.67
N ARG A 93 -0.21 -20.28 -15.09
CA ARG A 93 0.95 -20.45 -15.99
C ARG A 93 2.11 -21.18 -15.34
N LEU A 94 2.35 -20.92 -14.06
CA LEU A 94 3.48 -21.48 -13.31
C LEU A 94 3.14 -22.77 -12.57
N ASN A 95 1.87 -23.16 -12.54
CA ASN A 95 1.35 -24.27 -11.74
C ASN A 95 1.75 -24.17 -10.25
N VAL A 96 1.67 -22.95 -9.70
CA VAL A 96 1.97 -22.64 -8.31
C VAL A 96 0.70 -22.03 -7.68
N PRO A 97 0.29 -22.43 -6.46
CA PRO A 97 -0.89 -21.87 -5.81
C PRO A 97 -0.84 -20.36 -5.70
N PHE A 98 -1.98 -19.72 -5.88
CA PHE A 98 -2.17 -18.31 -5.58
C PHE A 98 -2.56 -18.14 -4.10
N GLY A 99 -1.86 -17.29 -3.38
CA GLY A 99 -2.12 -16.96 -2.00
C GLY A 99 -3.00 -15.72 -1.87
N ILE A 100 -2.39 -14.56 -1.69
CA ILE A 100 -3.12 -13.32 -1.41
C ILE A 100 -2.73 -12.15 -2.32
N VAL A 101 -3.62 -11.15 -2.33
CA VAL A 101 -3.31 -9.79 -2.76
C VAL A 101 -3.09 -8.94 -1.53
N ASP A 102 -1.92 -8.33 -1.42
CA ASP A 102 -1.63 -7.30 -0.42
C ASP A 102 -1.91 -5.92 -1.01
N LEU A 103 -2.80 -5.19 -0.36
CA LEU A 103 -3.20 -3.84 -0.71
C LEU A 103 -2.62 -2.82 0.27
N SER A 104 -1.42 -3.02 0.73
CA SER A 104 -0.73 -2.03 1.55
C SER A 104 -0.39 -0.81 0.70
N LEU A 105 -0.77 0.38 1.18
CA LEU A 105 -0.33 1.64 0.61
C LEU A 105 1.07 1.93 1.15
N ALA A 106 2.07 1.25 0.60
CA ALA A 106 3.47 1.44 0.94
C ALA A 106 4.08 2.45 -0.04
N PRO A 107 4.53 3.61 0.43
CA PRO A 107 5.13 4.62 -0.43
C PRO A 107 6.55 4.23 -0.84
N THR A 108 7.05 4.94 -1.85
CA THR A 108 8.47 4.96 -2.21
C THR A 108 8.95 6.41 -2.28
N PRO A 109 10.27 6.68 -2.26
CA PRO A 109 10.79 8.03 -2.44
C PRO A 109 10.53 8.61 -3.84
N ALA A 110 9.94 7.83 -4.75
CA ALA A 110 9.64 8.28 -6.10
C ALA A 110 8.56 9.36 -6.10
N VAL A 111 8.71 10.33 -6.99
CA VAL A 111 7.73 11.41 -7.17
C VAL A 111 6.39 10.83 -7.56
N GLY A 112 5.36 11.17 -6.80
CA GLY A 112 3.98 10.74 -7.04
C GLY A 112 3.56 9.46 -6.33
N ASP A 113 4.45 8.79 -5.59
CA ASP A 113 4.17 7.57 -4.83
C ASP A 113 4.26 7.83 -3.32
N SER A 114 3.49 8.82 -2.83
CA SER A 114 3.49 9.29 -1.45
C SER A 114 2.11 9.17 -0.82
N VAL A 115 2.04 8.56 0.35
CA VAL A 115 0.82 8.51 1.18
C VAL A 115 0.57 9.87 1.82
N ALA A 116 1.61 10.60 2.22
CA ALA A 116 1.46 11.96 2.74
C ALA A 116 0.73 12.87 1.74
N GLN A 117 1.07 12.77 0.46
CA GLN A 117 0.39 13.52 -0.59
C GLN A 117 -1.07 13.08 -0.80
N ILE A 118 -1.43 11.83 -0.53
CA ILE A 118 -2.84 11.41 -0.51
C ILE A 118 -3.58 12.16 0.60
N LEU A 119 -3.00 12.27 1.78
CA LEU A 119 -3.61 12.96 2.91
C LEU A 119 -3.80 14.47 2.63
N GLU A 120 -2.87 15.07 1.91
CA GLU A 120 -2.99 16.46 1.44
C GLU A 120 -4.12 16.61 0.40
N GLU A 121 -4.26 15.68 -0.54
CA GLU A 121 -5.41 15.67 -1.49
C GLU A 121 -6.76 15.45 -0.79
N ILE A 122 -6.78 14.85 0.39
CA ILE A 122 -7.99 14.73 1.24
C ILE A 122 -8.38 16.08 1.84
N GLY A 123 -7.46 17.04 1.89
CA GLY A 123 -7.72 18.40 2.38
C GLY A 123 -6.82 18.85 3.52
N LEU A 124 -5.77 18.13 3.85
CA LEU A 124 -4.76 18.62 4.79
C LEU A 124 -3.86 19.66 4.10
N GLU A 125 -3.58 20.74 4.80
CA GLU A 125 -2.63 21.75 4.34
C GLU A 125 -1.23 21.14 4.18
N VAL A 126 -0.84 20.28 5.13
CA VAL A 126 0.42 19.56 5.13
C VAL A 126 0.30 18.29 5.96
N CYS A 127 0.91 17.21 5.53
CA CYS A 127 0.98 15.98 6.30
C CYS A 127 1.83 16.18 7.55
N GLY A 128 1.37 15.69 8.70
CA GLY A 128 1.96 15.92 10.02
C GLY A 128 1.27 17.05 10.80
N GLY A 129 0.47 17.87 10.13
CA GLY A 129 -0.36 18.91 10.76
C GLY A 129 -1.64 18.37 11.39
N PRO A 130 -2.45 19.26 11.99
CA PRO A 130 -3.75 18.92 12.56
C PRO A 130 -4.65 18.20 11.57
N GLY A 131 -5.30 17.12 11.98
CA GLY A 131 -6.18 16.32 11.12
C GLY A 131 -5.52 15.10 10.47
N THR A 132 -4.19 14.99 10.45
CA THR A 132 -3.46 13.88 9.82
C THR A 132 -3.93 12.51 10.30
N THR A 133 -4.08 12.33 11.62
CA THR A 133 -4.54 11.05 12.20
C THR A 133 -5.97 10.69 11.75
N ALA A 134 -6.86 11.66 11.68
CA ALA A 134 -8.24 11.44 11.24
C ALA A 134 -8.30 11.08 9.74
N ALA A 135 -7.55 11.79 8.90
CA ALA A 135 -7.45 11.50 7.48
C ALA A 135 -6.82 10.12 7.22
N LEU A 136 -5.79 9.76 7.98
CA LEU A 136 -5.17 8.43 7.91
C LEU A 136 -6.13 7.32 8.33
N ALA A 137 -6.91 7.54 9.39
CA ALA A 137 -7.92 6.57 9.83
C ALA A 137 -9.00 6.35 8.75
N MET A 138 -9.48 7.42 8.12
CA MET A 138 -10.43 7.35 7.02
C MET A 138 -9.83 6.62 5.79
N LEU A 139 -8.60 6.96 5.43
CA LEU A 139 -7.88 6.30 4.34
C LEU A 139 -7.79 4.80 4.57
N ASN A 140 -7.33 4.38 5.74
CA ASN A 140 -7.19 2.97 6.11
C ASN A 140 -8.54 2.23 6.09
N ASP A 141 -9.59 2.83 6.65
CA ASP A 141 -10.93 2.24 6.64
C ASP A 141 -11.47 2.05 5.22
N ALA A 142 -11.34 3.06 4.37
CA ALA A 142 -11.80 3.01 2.99
C ALA A 142 -11.02 1.97 2.15
N VAL A 143 -9.70 1.90 2.33
CA VAL A 143 -8.84 0.91 1.66
C VAL A 143 -9.22 -0.51 2.06
N LYS A 144 -9.33 -0.78 3.36
CA LYS A 144 -9.73 -2.10 3.88
C LYS A 144 -11.10 -2.53 3.36
N LYS A 145 -12.09 -1.65 3.38
CA LYS A 145 -13.43 -1.93 2.85
C LYS A 145 -13.41 -2.23 1.36
N GLY A 146 -12.64 -1.48 0.58
CA GLY A 146 -12.48 -1.72 -0.85
C GLY A 146 -11.83 -3.06 -1.16
N GLY A 147 -10.76 -3.40 -0.43
CA GLY A 147 -10.04 -4.66 -0.58
C GLY A 147 -10.89 -5.89 -0.27
N VAL A 148 -11.52 -5.91 0.89
CA VAL A 148 -12.39 -7.04 1.33
C VAL A 148 -13.56 -7.27 0.37
N MET A 149 -14.11 -6.22 -0.19
CA MET A 149 -15.19 -6.36 -1.19
C MET A 149 -14.70 -6.89 -2.54
N ALA A 150 -13.41 -6.73 -2.84
CA ALA A 150 -12.85 -7.09 -4.14
C ALA A 150 -12.40 -8.55 -4.22
N SER A 151 -11.95 -9.13 -3.12
CA SER A 151 -11.35 -10.47 -3.09
C SER A 151 -11.51 -11.11 -1.73
N SER A 152 -11.72 -12.43 -1.72
CA SER A 152 -11.61 -13.26 -0.52
C SER A 152 -10.17 -13.59 -0.14
N SER A 153 -9.23 -13.29 -1.02
CA SER A 153 -7.79 -13.58 -0.85
C SER A 153 -7.00 -12.30 -0.61
N VAL A 154 -7.46 -11.47 0.32
CA VAL A 154 -6.77 -10.24 0.74
C VAL A 154 -6.00 -10.54 2.02
N GLY A 155 -4.77 -10.09 2.09
CA GLY A 155 -3.91 -10.27 3.26
C GLY A 155 -2.87 -9.15 3.36
N GLY A 156 -1.83 -9.37 4.14
CA GLY A 156 -0.81 -8.39 4.42
C GLY A 156 -1.29 -7.31 5.39
N LEU A 157 -0.59 -6.20 5.47
CA LEU A 157 -0.88 -5.09 6.38
C LEU A 157 -2.18 -4.35 6.03
N SER A 158 -2.61 -4.38 4.77
CA SER A 158 -3.87 -3.80 4.27
C SER A 158 -4.17 -2.40 4.82
N GLY A 159 -3.17 -1.54 4.83
CA GLY A 159 -3.27 -0.17 5.34
C GLY A 159 -2.15 0.71 4.81
N ALA A 160 -2.23 2.00 5.11
CA ALA A 160 -1.16 2.93 4.80
C ALA A 160 -0.03 2.79 5.83
N PHE A 161 1.17 2.65 5.32
CA PHE A 161 2.42 2.71 6.08
C PHE A 161 3.20 3.95 5.63
N ILE A 162 3.58 4.81 6.58
CA ILE A 162 4.17 6.11 6.25
C ILE A 162 5.52 6.25 6.98
N PRO A 163 6.57 5.57 6.53
CA PRO A 163 7.90 5.76 7.09
C PRO A 163 8.46 7.11 6.63
N VAL A 164 9.06 7.86 7.56
CA VAL A 164 9.63 9.18 7.27
C VAL A 164 10.75 9.12 6.23
N SER A 165 11.45 7.99 6.13
CA SER A 165 12.57 7.82 5.20
C SER A 165 12.18 7.35 3.80
N GLU A 166 10.93 6.92 3.59
CA GLU A 166 10.51 6.25 2.36
C GLU A 166 9.35 6.97 1.64
N ASP A 167 8.79 8.02 2.26
CA ASP A 167 7.71 8.82 1.69
C ASP A 167 8.18 10.23 1.40
N ALA A 168 8.16 10.64 0.15
CA ALA A 168 8.67 11.95 -0.27
C ALA A 168 7.94 13.12 0.42
N GLY A 169 6.64 13.00 0.65
CA GLY A 169 5.86 14.02 1.37
C GLY A 169 6.24 14.08 2.85
N MET A 170 6.49 12.93 3.48
CA MET A 170 6.94 12.86 4.86
C MET A 170 8.37 13.41 5.04
N ILE A 171 9.26 13.11 4.11
CA ILE A 171 10.61 13.69 4.09
C ILE A 171 10.49 15.21 4.08
N SER A 172 9.70 15.77 3.17
CA SER A 172 9.48 17.20 3.06
C SER A 172 8.87 17.81 4.33
N ALA A 173 7.88 17.14 4.94
CA ALA A 173 7.29 17.59 6.21
C ALA A 173 8.30 17.60 7.35
N ALA A 174 9.19 16.60 7.41
CA ALA A 174 10.25 16.53 8.39
C ALA A 174 11.29 17.65 8.22
N GLU A 175 11.68 17.94 6.99
CA GLU A 175 12.59 19.05 6.66
C GLU A 175 12.02 20.42 7.06
N GLN A 176 10.70 20.57 7.02
CA GLN A 176 9.99 21.76 7.45
C GLN A 176 9.80 21.85 8.97
N GLY A 177 10.30 20.87 9.73
CA GLY A 177 10.19 20.85 11.19
C GLY A 177 8.77 20.57 11.72
N LEU A 178 7.90 20.01 10.91
CA LEU A 178 6.58 19.59 11.35
C LEU A 178 6.67 18.38 12.28
N SER A 179 5.86 18.40 13.34
CA SER A 179 5.94 17.38 14.39
C SER A 179 5.59 15.99 13.84
N LEU A 180 6.57 15.10 13.86
CA LEU A 180 6.43 13.71 13.44
C LEU A 180 5.97 12.78 14.58
N ILE A 181 5.80 13.29 15.80
CA ILE A 181 5.47 12.53 16.99
C ILE A 181 4.17 11.74 16.78
N HIS A 182 3.19 12.34 16.12
CA HIS A 182 1.90 11.69 15.86
C HIS A 182 1.93 10.64 14.75
N ILE A 183 3.03 10.54 14.01
CA ILE A 183 3.18 9.63 12.87
C ILE A 183 4.03 8.40 13.25
N SER A 184 4.90 8.54 14.22
CA SER A 184 5.72 7.43 14.76
C SER A 184 5.02 6.63 15.88
N GLU A 185 3.96 7.15 16.46
CA GLU A 185 3.25 6.53 17.60
C GLU A 185 2.56 5.19 17.28
N PRO A 186 1.94 4.96 16.11
CA PRO A 186 1.35 3.66 15.82
C PRO A 186 2.33 2.49 15.84
N THR A 187 3.60 2.77 15.61
CA THR A 187 4.65 1.74 15.61
C THR A 187 5.09 1.36 17.02
N ARG A 188 4.98 2.27 17.98
CA ARG A 188 5.37 2.01 19.37
C ARG A 188 4.27 1.30 20.19
N GLN A 189 3.01 1.49 19.84
CA GLN A 189 1.90 0.80 20.53
C GLN A 189 1.78 -0.69 20.17
N ALA A 190 2.44 -1.15 19.14
CA ALA A 190 2.49 -2.57 18.79
C ALA A 190 3.56 -3.36 19.58
N GLU A 191 4.37 -2.69 20.40
CA GLU A 191 5.44 -3.31 21.18
C GLU A 191 5.11 -3.48 22.68
N ILE A 192 3.84 -3.31 23.11
CA ILE A 192 3.43 -3.50 24.51
C ILE A 192 2.51 -4.70 24.63
#